data_ea67083e59fb48feadb5643a18a31dd2
#
_entry.id   ea67083e59fb48feadb5643a18a31dd2
#
_cell.length_a   1.000
_cell.length_b   1.000
_cell.length_c   1.000
_cell.angle_alpha   90.00
_cell.angle_beta   90.00
_cell.angle_gamma   90.00
#
_symmetry.space_group_name_H-M   'P 1'
#
loop_
_entity.id
_entity.type
_entity.pdbx_description
1 polymer ?
#
loop_
_entity_poly.entity_id
_entity_poly.type
_entity_poly.pdbx_seq_one_letter_code
_entity_poly.pdbx_strand_id
1 'polypeptide(L)'
;MSVLKIFDIKHKSTDGKARTGTLHLPHGDVRTPVFMPVGTNATVKAMPKDFLEEIDFDIILANTYHLFLRPGPDLIKEAGGLHGFSQWKKNFLTDSGGFQVFSLSKLRKITDEGVKFQSNIDGSYHMFTPENVVQTQTKFNSDIQMQLDVCTGYDEPRKNAEKALRITSDWLVRAKKEWEAQREQGYEGMLFPIVQGHFSEDLRKQSAEFVASLDMPGIAIGGLSVGEPHDEFVHFMNYTCESLPEDKPKYVMGIGTPEYILDAVQSGVDMFDCVLPTRNARNGAYFTRRGQLSIKQERWTHDFTPVDSECNCKVCRTYSKAYLRHLFKEQEILSSILASYHNLYFLNEMMKEIRNAIDENRFEEYRKEFLEKYHSGGFN
;
A
#
# COMPACT_ATOMS: atom_id res chain seq x y z
N MET A 1 25.79 14.02 -0.58
CA MET A 1 25.63 12.78 -1.37
C MET A 1 24.94 13.12 -2.67
N SER A 2 25.26 12.45 -3.79
CA SER A 2 24.49 12.64 -5.04
C SER A 2 23.05 12.18 -4.83
N VAL A 3 22.11 12.89 -5.45
CA VAL A 3 20.68 12.52 -5.47
C VAL A 3 20.56 11.08 -5.98
N LEU A 4 19.90 10.22 -5.19
CA LEU A 4 19.64 8.84 -5.61
C LEU A 4 18.46 8.85 -6.59
N LYS A 5 18.77 8.73 -7.87
CA LYS A 5 17.75 8.52 -8.90
C LYS A 5 17.39 7.04 -8.94
N ILE A 6 16.24 6.69 -8.40
CA ILE A 6 15.73 5.31 -8.36
C ILE A 6 14.52 5.10 -9.28
N PHE A 7 14.08 6.13 -10.00
CA PHE A 7 12.86 6.08 -10.81
C PHE A 7 13.09 6.62 -12.21
N ASP A 8 12.74 5.83 -13.20
CA ASP A 8 12.74 6.21 -14.61
C ASP A 8 11.31 6.17 -15.15
N ILE A 9 10.80 7.36 -15.54
CA ILE A 9 9.53 7.47 -16.25
C ILE A 9 9.75 6.96 -17.69
N LYS A 10 8.94 5.96 -18.10
CA LYS A 10 9.01 5.37 -19.45
C LYS A 10 8.08 6.08 -20.42
N HIS A 11 6.84 6.31 -19.97
CA HIS A 11 5.83 6.97 -20.79
C HIS A 11 4.94 7.86 -19.90
N LYS A 12 4.47 8.97 -20.47
CA LYS A 12 3.46 9.86 -19.88
C LYS A 12 2.27 9.89 -20.80
N SER A 13 1.09 9.63 -20.26
CA SER A 13 -0.14 9.74 -21.04
C SER A 13 -0.35 11.14 -21.58
N THR A 14 -0.87 11.25 -22.78
CA THR A 14 -1.19 12.55 -23.40
C THR A 14 -2.54 13.10 -22.93
N ASP A 15 -3.36 12.29 -22.28
CA ASP A 15 -4.71 12.60 -21.82
C ASP A 15 -4.83 12.85 -20.32
N GLY A 16 -3.69 12.97 -19.60
CA GLY A 16 -3.69 13.19 -18.15
C GLY A 16 -2.29 13.19 -17.54
N LYS A 17 -2.22 12.93 -16.22
CA LYS A 17 -0.95 12.82 -15.48
C LYS A 17 -0.50 11.37 -15.29
N ALA A 18 -1.28 10.41 -15.77
CA ALA A 18 -0.96 8.99 -15.68
C ALA A 18 0.37 8.70 -16.40
N ARG A 19 1.16 7.83 -15.80
CA ARG A 19 2.50 7.51 -16.34
C ARG A 19 2.90 6.08 -16.04
N THR A 20 3.74 5.52 -16.90
CA THR A 20 4.45 4.26 -16.60
C THR A 20 5.91 4.54 -16.30
N GLY A 21 6.51 3.70 -15.48
CA GLY A 21 7.90 3.83 -15.08
C GLY A 21 8.50 2.53 -14.56
N THR A 22 9.77 2.63 -14.19
CA THR A 22 10.50 1.57 -13.48
C THR A 22 11.14 2.15 -12.24
N LEU A 23 10.88 1.52 -11.11
CA LEU A 23 11.50 1.80 -9.84
C LEU A 23 12.64 0.79 -9.62
N HIS A 24 13.87 1.28 -9.50
CA HIS A 24 15.07 0.47 -9.31
C HIS A 24 15.37 0.30 -7.83
N LEU A 25 15.22 -0.92 -7.33
CA LEU A 25 15.38 -1.26 -5.90
C LEU A 25 16.41 -2.38 -5.72
N PRO A 26 16.95 -2.58 -4.50
CA PRO A 26 18.01 -3.58 -4.25
C PRO A 26 17.68 -5.01 -4.65
N HIS A 27 16.39 -5.43 -4.54
CA HIS A 27 15.95 -6.78 -4.91
C HIS A 27 15.22 -6.85 -6.27
N GLY A 28 15.48 -5.90 -7.15
CA GLY A 28 15.01 -5.90 -8.54
C GLY A 28 14.11 -4.73 -8.90
N ASP A 29 13.87 -4.62 -10.19
CA ASP A 29 13.04 -3.56 -10.77
C ASP A 29 11.56 -3.78 -10.47
N VAL A 30 10.83 -2.68 -10.25
CA VAL A 30 9.39 -2.66 -10.06
C VAL A 30 8.74 -1.81 -11.14
N ARG A 31 7.83 -2.41 -11.91
CA ARG A 31 7.05 -1.73 -12.96
C ARG A 31 5.92 -0.94 -12.34
N THR A 32 5.80 0.32 -12.65
CA THR A 32 4.73 1.20 -12.14
C THR A 32 3.73 1.63 -13.23
N PRO A 33 2.46 1.91 -12.88
CA PRO A 33 1.83 1.78 -11.56
C PRO A 33 1.81 0.36 -11.02
N VAL A 34 1.91 0.18 -9.68
CA VAL A 34 1.99 -1.11 -9.02
C VAL A 34 1.11 -1.17 -7.77
N PHE A 35 0.43 -2.30 -7.58
CA PHE A 35 -0.25 -2.63 -6.33
C PHE A 35 0.62 -3.57 -5.49
N MET A 36 0.79 -3.26 -4.20
CA MET A 36 1.57 -4.03 -3.24
C MET A 36 0.64 -4.81 -2.31
N PRO A 37 0.61 -6.16 -2.38
CA PRO A 37 -0.10 -6.96 -1.38
C PRO A 37 0.44 -6.74 0.03
N VAL A 38 -0.46 -6.65 1.01
CA VAL A 38 -0.06 -6.43 2.41
C VAL A 38 0.26 -7.76 3.09
N GLY A 39 1.53 -7.93 3.42
CA GLY A 39 2.10 -9.05 4.17
C GLY A 39 2.42 -8.69 5.62
N THR A 40 1.40 -8.48 6.45
CA THR A 40 1.48 -7.95 7.82
C THR A 40 2.62 -8.54 8.67
N ASN A 41 2.83 -9.84 8.61
CA ASN A 41 3.86 -10.58 9.36
C ASN A 41 4.90 -11.21 8.42
N ALA A 42 5.39 -10.44 7.45
CA ALA A 42 6.25 -10.92 6.36
C ALA A 42 5.60 -12.02 5.51
N THR A 43 4.27 -12.13 5.55
CA THR A 43 3.47 -13.05 4.75
C THR A 43 2.14 -12.42 4.41
N VAL A 44 1.71 -12.52 3.16
CA VAL A 44 0.38 -12.10 2.72
C VAL A 44 -0.63 -13.13 3.22
N LYS A 45 -1.67 -12.68 3.93
CA LYS A 45 -2.62 -13.59 4.59
C LYS A 45 -3.33 -14.52 3.60
N ALA A 46 -3.33 -15.81 3.91
CA ALA A 46 -3.88 -16.88 3.09
C ALA A 46 -3.24 -17.01 1.69
N MET A 47 -1.96 -16.60 1.55
CA MET A 47 -1.23 -16.65 0.29
C MET A 47 0.16 -17.26 0.50
N PRO A 48 0.42 -18.50 0.04
CA PRO A 48 1.78 -19.00 -0.11
C PRO A 48 2.60 -18.08 -1.03
N LYS A 49 3.90 -17.91 -0.74
CA LYS A 49 4.74 -17.03 -1.56
C LYS A 49 4.76 -17.43 -3.04
N ASP A 50 4.72 -18.73 -3.33
CA ASP A 50 4.74 -19.27 -4.69
C ASP A 50 3.53 -18.77 -5.52
N PHE A 51 2.39 -18.48 -4.87
CA PHE A 51 1.22 -17.88 -5.52
C PHE A 51 1.44 -16.39 -5.85
N LEU A 52 2.19 -15.67 -5.01
CA LEU A 52 2.57 -14.28 -5.30
C LEU A 52 3.58 -14.24 -6.46
N GLU A 53 4.51 -15.20 -6.51
CA GLU A 53 5.46 -15.36 -7.60
C GLU A 53 4.74 -15.72 -8.92
N GLU A 54 3.77 -16.66 -8.87
CA GLU A 54 2.93 -17.04 -10.03
C GLU A 54 2.10 -15.87 -10.58
N ILE A 55 1.54 -15.03 -9.70
CA ILE A 55 0.79 -13.81 -10.10
C ILE A 55 1.76 -12.74 -10.66
N ASP A 56 3.06 -12.83 -10.35
CA ASP A 56 4.12 -11.91 -10.77
C ASP A 56 4.07 -10.54 -10.07
N PHE A 57 3.97 -10.55 -8.72
CA PHE A 57 4.20 -9.36 -7.92
C PHE A 57 5.70 -9.07 -7.80
N ASP A 58 6.10 -7.80 -7.93
CA ASP A 58 7.49 -7.35 -7.84
C ASP A 58 7.84 -6.82 -6.45
N ILE A 59 6.84 -6.46 -5.65
CA ILE A 59 6.99 -5.87 -4.31
C ILE A 59 5.79 -6.21 -3.44
N ILE A 60 6.05 -6.45 -2.14
CA ILE A 60 5.00 -6.62 -1.11
C ILE A 60 5.26 -5.67 0.06
N LEU A 61 4.21 -5.36 0.82
CA LEU A 61 4.32 -4.51 2.01
C LEU A 61 4.32 -5.36 3.28
N ALA A 62 5.21 -5.05 4.24
CA ALA A 62 5.21 -5.63 5.58
C ALA A 62 5.02 -4.55 6.65
N ASN A 63 4.39 -4.92 7.79
CA ASN A 63 4.07 -3.95 8.83
C ASN A 63 5.10 -3.95 9.96
N THR A 64 5.80 -2.83 10.13
CA THR A 64 6.85 -2.67 11.14
C THR A 64 6.35 -2.88 12.56
N TYR A 65 5.17 -2.35 12.92
CA TYR A 65 4.60 -2.54 14.26
C TYR A 65 4.48 -4.01 14.66
N HIS A 66 3.90 -4.83 13.79
CA HIS A 66 3.68 -6.25 14.08
C HIS A 66 4.99 -7.02 14.18
N LEU A 67 5.90 -6.79 13.24
CA LEU A 67 7.20 -7.46 13.19
C LEU A 67 8.14 -7.00 14.31
N PHE A 68 8.04 -5.75 14.74
CA PHE A 68 8.74 -5.22 15.90
C PHE A 68 8.33 -5.93 17.19
N LEU A 69 7.01 -6.09 17.41
CA LEU A 69 6.50 -6.79 18.60
C LEU A 69 6.76 -8.29 18.54
N ARG A 70 6.66 -8.90 17.36
CA ARG A 70 6.82 -10.34 17.18
C ARG A 70 7.18 -10.67 15.71
N PRO A 71 8.33 -11.31 15.42
CA PRO A 71 9.26 -11.95 16.35
C PRO A 71 10.31 -11.01 16.97
N GLY A 72 10.35 -9.75 16.52
CA GLY A 72 11.35 -8.76 16.91
C GLY A 72 12.42 -8.52 15.84
N PRO A 73 12.99 -7.29 15.78
CA PRO A 73 13.89 -6.90 14.70
C PRO A 73 15.24 -7.62 14.73
N ASP A 74 15.71 -8.02 15.91
CA ASP A 74 17.01 -8.67 16.02
C ASP A 74 16.98 -10.11 15.45
N LEU A 75 15.91 -10.86 15.70
CA LEU A 75 15.72 -12.18 15.10
C LEU A 75 15.61 -12.08 13.57
N ILE A 76 14.86 -11.11 13.06
CA ILE A 76 14.73 -10.91 11.60
C ILE A 76 16.09 -10.56 10.99
N LYS A 77 16.89 -9.71 11.65
CA LYS A 77 18.25 -9.38 11.22
C LYS A 77 19.14 -10.63 11.18
N GLU A 78 19.11 -11.46 12.23
CA GLU A 78 19.85 -12.73 12.29
C GLU A 78 19.48 -13.69 11.15
N ALA A 79 18.20 -13.70 10.76
CA ALA A 79 17.70 -14.50 9.64
C ALA A 79 18.08 -13.95 8.24
N GLY A 80 18.81 -12.83 8.16
CA GLY A 80 19.18 -12.19 6.90
C GLY A 80 18.13 -11.20 6.38
N GLY A 81 17.43 -10.53 7.30
CA GLY A 81 16.33 -9.61 6.97
C GLY A 81 15.03 -10.32 6.62
N LEU A 82 14.04 -9.56 6.16
CA LEU A 82 12.73 -10.11 5.75
C LEU A 82 12.86 -11.10 4.61
N HIS A 83 13.78 -10.87 3.68
CA HIS A 83 14.04 -11.75 2.54
C HIS A 83 14.56 -13.12 2.97
N GLY A 84 15.52 -13.16 3.89
CA GLY A 84 16.01 -14.40 4.49
C GLY A 84 14.97 -15.11 5.35
N PHE A 85 14.22 -14.33 6.14
CA PHE A 85 13.21 -14.84 7.07
C PHE A 85 12.00 -15.45 6.36
N SER A 86 11.44 -14.76 5.35
CA SER A 86 10.24 -15.21 4.63
C SER A 86 10.50 -15.98 3.34
N GLN A 87 11.75 -16.01 2.87
CA GLN A 87 12.15 -16.55 1.57
C GLN A 87 11.52 -15.84 0.35
N TRP A 88 10.96 -14.64 0.53
CA TRP A 88 10.56 -13.77 -0.56
C TRP A 88 11.80 -13.11 -1.17
N LYS A 89 12.01 -13.26 -2.48
CA LYS A 89 13.25 -12.83 -3.15
C LYS A 89 13.16 -11.49 -3.86
N LYS A 90 11.94 -10.96 -3.99
CA LYS A 90 11.69 -9.64 -4.57
C LYS A 90 11.55 -8.59 -3.46
N ASN A 91 11.15 -7.38 -3.77
CA ASN A 91 11.24 -6.24 -2.89
C ASN A 91 10.22 -6.25 -1.72
N PHE A 92 10.62 -5.63 -0.61
CA PHE A 92 9.78 -5.26 0.52
C PHE A 92 9.71 -3.74 0.70
N LEU A 93 8.48 -3.22 0.80
CA LEU A 93 8.24 -1.96 1.47
C LEU A 93 7.80 -2.24 2.90
N THR A 94 8.37 -1.53 3.89
CA THR A 94 7.87 -1.57 5.27
C THR A 94 7.25 -0.23 5.66
N ASP A 95 6.05 -0.28 6.25
CA ASP A 95 5.45 0.92 6.86
C ASP A 95 6.23 1.34 8.12
N SER A 96 5.91 2.52 8.65
CA SER A 96 6.56 3.00 9.89
C SER A 96 6.02 2.35 11.17
N GLY A 97 4.86 1.71 11.10
CA GLY A 97 4.11 1.25 12.28
C GLY A 97 3.29 2.34 12.96
N GLY A 98 3.38 3.60 12.53
CA GLY A 98 2.68 4.74 13.14
C GLY A 98 1.16 4.58 13.12
N PHE A 99 0.58 4.19 12.00
CA PHE A 99 -0.85 3.96 11.85
C PHE A 99 -1.35 2.83 12.77
N GLN A 100 -0.59 1.73 12.92
CA GLN A 100 -0.96 0.62 13.79
C GLN A 100 -0.88 1.01 15.27
N VAL A 101 0.10 1.82 15.66
CA VAL A 101 0.14 2.43 17.00
C VAL A 101 -1.09 3.31 17.21
N PHE A 102 -1.50 4.08 16.19
CA PHE A 102 -2.71 4.89 16.24
C PHE A 102 -3.98 4.04 16.39
N SER A 103 -4.15 2.98 15.60
CA SER A 103 -5.39 2.22 15.50
C SER A 103 -5.52 1.07 16.52
N LEU A 104 -4.41 0.45 16.96
CA LEU A 104 -4.42 -0.76 17.79
C LEU A 104 -4.03 -0.51 19.26
N SER A 105 -3.27 0.55 19.55
CA SER A 105 -2.87 0.84 20.93
C SER A 105 -3.95 1.62 21.68
N LYS A 106 -4.48 1.02 22.76
CA LYS A 106 -5.45 1.68 23.63
C LYS A 106 -4.84 2.85 24.42
N LEU A 107 -3.55 2.74 24.74
CA LEU A 107 -2.80 3.75 25.47
C LEU A 107 -1.60 4.19 24.63
N ARG A 108 -1.67 5.39 24.11
CA ARG A 108 -0.58 6.02 23.37
C ARG A 108 -0.39 7.47 23.80
N LYS A 109 0.85 7.93 23.75
CA LYS A 109 1.19 9.33 24.01
C LYS A 109 2.18 9.80 22.95
N ILE A 110 1.76 10.77 22.13
CA ILE A 110 2.60 11.42 21.12
C ILE A 110 3.27 12.63 21.75
N THR A 111 4.58 12.76 21.56
CA THR A 111 5.42 13.89 21.99
C THR A 111 6.33 14.28 20.83
N ASP A 112 7.08 15.37 20.96
CA ASP A 112 8.07 15.75 19.94
C ASP A 112 9.20 14.71 19.81
N GLU A 113 9.48 13.94 20.87
CA GLU A 113 10.48 12.88 20.85
C GLU A 113 10.03 11.64 20.03
N GLY A 114 8.77 11.27 20.11
CA GLY A 114 8.21 10.08 19.47
C GLY A 114 6.85 9.69 20.04
N VAL A 115 6.45 8.45 19.85
CA VAL A 115 5.20 7.89 20.36
C VAL A 115 5.44 6.74 21.33
N LYS A 116 5.03 6.94 22.58
CA LYS A 116 4.97 5.86 23.59
C LYS A 116 3.63 5.13 23.44
N PHE A 117 3.67 3.81 23.40
CA PHE A 117 2.47 2.98 23.25
C PHE A 117 2.56 1.68 24.07
N GLN A 118 1.39 1.09 24.31
CA GLN A 118 1.28 -0.20 24.97
C GLN A 118 1.03 -1.27 23.91
N SER A 119 1.81 -2.35 23.96
CA SER A 119 1.65 -3.54 23.13
C SER A 119 0.27 -4.16 23.32
N ASN A 120 -0.41 -4.48 22.23
CA ASN A 120 -1.67 -5.21 22.26
C ASN A 120 -1.49 -6.73 22.45
N ILE A 121 -0.24 -7.23 22.49
CA ILE A 121 0.08 -8.65 22.63
C ILE A 121 0.25 -9.02 24.10
N ASP A 122 1.06 -8.25 24.84
CA ASP A 122 1.51 -8.58 26.20
C ASP A 122 1.38 -7.41 27.19
N GLY A 123 0.93 -6.24 26.71
CA GLY A 123 0.77 -5.04 27.52
C GLY A 123 2.06 -4.31 27.87
N SER A 124 3.20 -4.73 27.36
CA SER A 124 4.49 -4.01 27.54
C SER A 124 4.47 -2.62 26.92
N TYR A 125 5.26 -1.69 27.47
CA TYR A 125 5.38 -0.35 26.93
C TYR A 125 6.59 -0.23 26.03
N HIS A 126 6.37 0.40 24.88
CA HIS A 126 7.40 0.67 23.88
C HIS A 126 7.41 2.14 23.49
N MET A 127 8.52 2.58 22.89
CA MET A 127 8.69 3.91 22.35
C MET A 127 9.17 3.82 20.91
N PHE A 128 8.38 4.37 19.97
CA PHE A 128 8.86 4.63 18.62
C PHE A 128 9.35 6.07 18.53
N THR A 129 10.60 6.22 18.10
CA THR A 129 11.18 7.49 17.69
C THR A 129 11.52 7.43 16.20
N PRO A 130 11.68 8.58 15.51
CA PRO A 130 12.11 8.57 14.12
C PRO A 130 13.34 7.71 13.86
N GLU A 131 14.32 7.78 14.76
CA GLU A 131 15.58 7.04 14.65
C GLU A 131 15.39 5.54 14.80
N ASN A 132 14.73 5.10 15.87
CA ASN A 132 14.62 3.66 16.12
C ASN A 132 13.68 2.94 15.13
N VAL A 133 12.72 3.68 14.51
CA VAL A 133 11.89 3.15 13.43
C VAL A 133 12.71 2.94 12.17
N VAL A 134 13.59 3.88 11.80
CA VAL A 134 14.55 3.69 10.70
C VAL A 134 15.49 2.52 11.00
N GLN A 135 16.09 2.45 12.19
CA GLN A 135 16.96 1.34 12.60
C GLN A 135 16.26 -0.02 12.55
N THR A 136 14.99 -0.08 12.96
CA THR A 136 14.17 -1.29 12.92
C THR A 136 13.98 -1.76 11.49
N GLN A 137 13.57 -0.87 10.58
CA GLN A 137 13.38 -1.18 9.17
C GLN A 137 14.72 -1.52 8.46
N THR A 138 15.83 -0.92 8.90
CA THR A 138 17.18 -1.31 8.45
C THR A 138 17.52 -2.75 8.86
N LYS A 139 17.18 -3.17 10.09
CA LYS A 139 17.33 -4.56 10.53
C LYS A 139 16.45 -5.52 9.73
N PHE A 140 15.29 -5.05 9.25
CA PHE A 140 14.43 -5.81 8.33
C PHE A 140 15.02 -5.94 6.93
N ASN A 141 16.02 -5.13 6.60
CA ASN A 141 16.60 -4.99 5.26
C ASN A 141 15.54 -4.64 4.20
N SER A 142 14.67 -3.70 4.55
CA SER A 142 13.59 -3.25 3.66
C SER A 142 14.15 -2.50 2.46
N ASP A 143 13.60 -2.71 1.26
CA ASP A 143 13.99 -1.96 0.05
C ASP A 143 13.46 -0.53 0.10
N ILE A 144 12.25 -0.36 0.66
CA ILE A 144 11.66 0.95 0.94
C ILE A 144 11.24 0.98 2.42
N GLN A 145 11.72 1.98 3.13
CA GLN A 145 11.30 2.33 4.48
C GLN A 145 10.33 3.52 4.45
N MET A 146 9.34 3.52 5.33
CA MET A 146 8.49 4.69 5.55
C MET A 146 8.93 5.44 6.80
N GLN A 147 8.90 6.79 6.75
CA GLN A 147 9.10 7.61 7.94
C GLN A 147 8.02 7.36 9.00
N LEU A 148 8.32 7.56 10.27
CA LEU A 148 7.31 7.66 11.31
C LEU A 148 6.56 8.99 11.17
N ASP A 149 5.22 8.94 11.15
CA ASP A 149 4.34 10.09 10.95
C ASP A 149 3.18 10.10 11.93
N VAL A 150 2.44 11.20 11.97
CA VAL A 150 1.21 11.35 12.73
C VAL A 150 0.04 11.51 11.76
N CYS A 151 -0.67 10.41 11.50
CA CYS A 151 -1.90 10.44 10.70
C CYS A 151 -3.06 11.00 11.54
N THR A 152 -3.93 11.81 10.90
CA THR A 152 -5.16 12.34 11.48
C THR A 152 -6.39 11.78 10.73
N GLY A 153 -7.48 11.56 11.46
CA GLY A 153 -8.76 11.18 10.84
C GLY A 153 -9.45 12.36 10.17
N TYR A 154 -10.48 12.08 9.36
CA TYR A 154 -11.23 13.10 8.62
C TYR A 154 -11.87 14.18 9.52
N ASP A 155 -12.44 13.77 10.66
CA ASP A 155 -13.11 14.69 11.60
C ASP A 155 -12.17 15.41 12.58
N GLU A 156 -10.84 15.31 12.38
CA GLU A 156 -9.88 15.89 13.33
C GLU A 156 -9.89 17.43 13.26
N PRO A 157 -9.95 18.16 14.40
CA PRO A 157 -9.88 19.61 14.39
C PRO A 157 -8.58 20.14 13.77
N ARG A 158 -8.68 21.21 12.98
CA ARG A 158 -7.55 21.84 12.28
C ARG A 158 -6.33 22.05 13.17
N LYS A 159 -6.50 22.54 14.41
CA LYS A 159 -5.40 22.74 15.37
C LYS A 159 -4.60 21.46 15.63
N ASN A 160 -5.27 20.33 15.67
CA ASN A 160 -4.62 19.02 15.88
C ASN A 160 -3.91 18.58 14.60
N ALA A 161 -4.50 18.84 13.44
CA ALA A 161 -3.87 18.59 12.14
C ALA A 161 -2.59 19.41 11.95
N GLU A 162 -2.59 20.69 12.30
CA GLU A 162 -1.40 21.56 12.29
C GLU A 162 -0.29 21.02 13.22
N LYS A 163 -0.67 20.59 14.43
CA LYS A 163 0.28 19.97 15.38
C LYS A 163 0.84 18.67 14.84
N ALA A 164 0.01 17.81 14.25
CA ALA A 164 0.41 16.53 13.66
C ALA A 164 1.37 16.76 12.49
N LEU A 165 1.09 17.72 11.63
CA LEU A 165 1.95 18.09 10.51
C LEU A 165 3.32 18.58 11.00
N ARG A 166 3.37 19.49 12.00
CA ARG A 166 4.62 19.95 12.58
C ARG A 166 5.46 18.78 13.11
N ILE A 167 4.85 17.92 13.92
CA ILE A 167 5.56 16.76 14.49
C ILE A 167 6.06 15.84 13.38
N THR A 168 5.24 15.53 12.37
CA THR A 168 5.63 14.71 11.22
C THR A 168 6.83 15.30 10.47
N SER A 169 6.84 16.61 10.27
CA SER A 169 7.95 17.33 9.61
C SER A 169 9.24 17.29 10.45
N ASP A 170 9.13 17.53 11.75
CA ASP A 170 10.28 17.47 12.68
C ASP A 170 10.86 16.03 12.74
N TRP A 171 10.00 15.04 12.76
CA TRP A 171 10.39 13.62 12.74
C TRP A 171 11.05 13.22 11.42
N LEU A 172 10.62 13.79 10.29
CA LEU A 172 11.23 13.51 8.98
C LEU A 172 12.71 13.93 8.95
N VAL A 173 13.05 15.10 9.49
CA VAL A 173 14.44 15.58 9.53
C VAL A 173 15.32 14.60 10.32
N ARG A 174 14.82 14.11 11.45
CA ARG A 174 15.52 13.13 12.30
C ARG A 174 15.64 11.77 11.62
N ALA A 175 14.56 11.30 11.01
CA ALA A 175 14.55 10.04 10.25
C ALA A 175 15.52 10.07 9.07
N LYS A 176 15.56 11.18 8.31
CA LYS A 176 16.51 11.38 7.21
C LYS A 176 17.96 11.28 7.68
N LYS A 177 18.30 11.97 8.77
CA LYS A 177 19.66 11.94 9.35
C LYS A 177 20.06 10.51 9.76
N GLU A 178 19.17 9.77 10.39
CA GLU A 178 19.42 8.38 10.79
C GLU A 178 19.55 7.47 9.56
N TRP A 179 18.68 7.61 8.57
CA TRP A 179 18.77 6.85 7.32
C TRP A 179 20.07 7.09 6.57
N GLU A 180 20.54 8.35 6.49
CA GLU A 180 21.85 8.69 5.92
C GLU A 180 22.99 8.00 6.68
N ALA A 181 22.94 7.97 8.01
CA ALA A 181 23.94 7.26 8.84
C ALA A 181 23.90 5.73 8.62
N GLN A 182 22.72 5.13 8.46
CA GLN A 182 22.60 3.72 8.14
C GLN A 182 23.15 3.39 6.73
N ARG A 183 22.94 4.28 5.76
CA ARG A 183 23.51 4.14 4.42
C ARG A 183 25.04 4.22 4.41
N GLU A 184 25.65 5.06 5.22
CA GLU A 184 27.11 5.11 5.39
C GLU A 184 27.66 3.79 5.95
N GLN A 185 26.81 3.02 6.64
CA GLN A 185 27.14 1.69 7.17
C GLN A 185 26.81 0.53 6.20
N GLY A 186 26.37 0.85 4.96
CA GLY A 186 26.11 -0.12 3.90
C GLY A 186 24.65 -0.52 3.71
N TYR A 187 23.68 0.17 4.33
CA TYR A 187 22.28 -0.06 4.04
C TYR A 187 21.91 0.51 2.66
N GLU A 188 21.25 -0.29 1.81
CA GLU A 188 20.94 0.07 0.43
C GLU A 188 19.50 0.53 0.22
N GLY A 189 18.59 0.27 1.18
CA GLY A 189 17.18 0.63 1.07
C GLY A 189 16.92 2.14 1.10
N MET A 190 15.73 2.52 0.63
CA MET A 190 15.30 3.91 0.43
C MET A 190 14.35 4.36 1.54
N LEU A 191 14.47 5.60 2.01
CA LEU A 191 13.50 6.22 2.92
C LEU A 191 12.53 7.09 2.11
N PHE A 192 11.21 6.81 2.21
CA PHE A 192 10.16 7.65 1.64
C PHE A 192 9.54 8.51 2.74
N PRO A 193 9.55 9.84 2.61
CA PRO A 193 8.78 10.76 3.43
C PRO A 193 7.29 10.64 3.14
N ILE A 194 6.46 11.09 4.10
CA ILE A 194 5.01 11.08 3.97
C ILE A 194 4.48 12.51 4.00
N VAL A 195 3.80 12.92 2.93
CA VAL A 195 3.03 14.15 2.89
C VAL A 195 1.75 13.95 3.69
N GLN A 196 1.55 14.77 4.72
CA GLN A 196 0.35 14.88 5.51
C GLN A 196 -0.32 16.25 5.25
N GLY A 197 -1.30 16.67 6.01
CA GLY A 197 -1.91 18.00 5.90
C GLY A 197 -3.43 17.97 5.96
N HIS A 198 -4.01 16.83 6.39
CA HIS A 198 -5.45 16.69 6.54
C HIS A 198 -6.20 17.05 5.24
N PHE A 199 -7.43 17.51 5.31
CA PHE A 199 -8.24 18.03 4.21
C PHE A 199 -8.15 19.56 4.17
N SER A 200 -6.91 20.07 3.98
CA SER A 200 -6.61 21.49 4.03
C SER A 200 -5.51 21.81 3.00
N GLU A 201 -5.86 22.57 1.95
CA GLU A 201 -4.94 22.84 0.84
C GLU A 201 -3.64 23.49 1.28
N ASP A 202 -3.71 24.47 2.18
CA ASP A 202 -2.54 25.16 2.70
C ASP A 202 -1.60 24.23 3.49
N LEU A 203 -2.16 23.34 4.32
CA LEU A 203 -1.35 22.36 5.07
C LEU A 203 -0.76 21.29 4.14
N ARG A 204 -1.53 20.81 3.16
CA ARG A 204 -1.04 19.87 2.14
C ARG A 204 0.10 20.47 1.32
N LYS A 205 -0.07 21.72 0.88
CA LYS A 205 0.96 22.44 0.14
C LYS A 205 2.22 22.63 0.97
N GLN A 206 2.07 23.11 2.22
CA GLN A 206 3.19 23.26 3.15
C GLN A 206 3.95 21.94 3.32
N SER A 207 3.24 20.84 3.52
CA SER A 207 3.83 19.51 3.66
C SER A 207 4.57 19.08 2.39
N ALA A 208 3.93 19.23 1.23
CA ALA A 208 4.50 18.82 -0.06
C ALA A 208 5.76 19.61 -0.41
N GLU A 209 5.74 20.93 -0.23
CA GLU A 209 6.90 21.82 -0.45
C GLU A 209 8.07 21.47 0.49
N PHE A 210 7.76 21.21 1.76
CA PHE A 210 8.77 20.79 2.74
C PHE A 210 9.40 19.45 2.36
N VAL A 211 8.58 18.45 2.06
CA VAL A 211 9.06 17.11 1.64
C VAL A 211 9.88 17.20 0.36
N ALA A 212 9.43 17.96 -0.64
CA ALA A 212 10.15 18.17 -1.89
C ALA A 212 11.52 18.82 -1.68
N SER A 213 11.64 19.75 -0.73
CA SER A 213 12.91 20.44 -0.42
C SER A 213 14.01 19.53 0.13
N LEU A 214 13.63 18.35 0.65
CA LEU A 214 14.59 17.39 1.23
C LEU A 214 15.20 16.43 0.19
N ASP A 215 14.71 16.47 -1.05
CA ASP A 215 15.18 15.67 -2.20
C ASP A 215 15.34 14.17 -1.90
N MET A 216 14.29 13.58 -1.33
CA MET A 216 14.25 12.16 -0.98
C MET A 216 14.03 11.27 -2.23
N PRO A 217 14.37 9.96 -2.17
CA PRO A 217 14.29 9.05 -3.33
C PRO A 217 12.88 8.87 -3.91
N GLY A 218 11.85 8.94 -3.07
CA GLY A 218 10.43 8.85 -3.44
C GLY A 218 9.58 9.53 -2.40
N ILE A 219 8.26 9.64 -2.62
CA ILE A 219 7.35 10.39 -1.75
C ILE A 219 6.04 9.61 -1.58
N ALA A 220 5.60 9.47 -0.32
CA ALA A 220 4.29 8.92 -0.02
C ALA A 220 3.27 10.02 0.30
N ILE A 221 2.02 9.72 0.03
CA ILE A 221 0.84 10.56 0.30
C ILE A 221 0.01 9.83 1.35
N GLY A 222 -0.02 10.37 2.57
CA GLY A 222 -0.79 9.85 3.68
C GLY A 222 -2.00 10.71 4.03
N GLY A 223 -2.82 10.25 4.98
CA GLY A 223 -3.97 10.97 5.50
C GLY A 223 -5.11 11.19 4.50
N LEU A 224 -5.23 10.32 3.49
CA LEU A 224 -6.37 10.18 2.60
C LEU A 224 -6.97 8.78 2.77
N SER A 225 -8.24 8.58 2.39
CA SER A 225 -9.03 7.36 2.64
C SER A 225 -9.16 7.04 4.14
N VAL A 226 -9.41 8.08 4.93
CA VAL A 226 -9.58 8.01 6.40
C VAL A 226 -11.00 8.38 6.84
N GLY A 227 -11.98 8.34 5.92
CA GLY A 227 -13.40 8.57 6.18
C GLY A 227 -14.03 9.71 5.39
N GLU A 228 -13.28 10.40 4.54
CA GLU A 228 -13.76 11.48 3.67
C GLU A 228 -14.65 10.96 2.54
N PRO A 229 -15.55 11.83 1.98
CA PRO A 229 -16.24 11.58 0.73
C PRO A 229 -15.28 11.37 -0.45
N HIS A 230 -15.73 10.63 -1.47
CA HIS A 230 -14.89 10.29 -2.63
C HIS A 230 -14.42 11.51 -3.44
N ASP A 231 -15.28 12.51 -3.59
CA ASP A 231 -14.94 13.76 -4.27
C ASP A 231 -13.86 14.57 -3.55
N GLU A 232 -13.88 14.59 -2.22
CA GLU A 232 -12.79 15.17 -1.43
C GLU A 232 -11.48 14.37 -1.56
N PHE A 233 -11.56 13.05 -1.57
CA PHE A 233 -10.38 12.21 -1.85
C PHE A 233 -9.75 12.60 -3.19
N VAL A 234 -10.54 12.66 -4.27
CA VAL A 234 -10.06 13.02 -5.61
C VAL A 234 -9.47 14.43 -5.63
N HIS A 235 -10.15 15.39 -5.01
CA HIS A 235 -9.67 16.77 -4.93
C HIS A 235 -8.30 16.87 -4.25
N PHE A 236 -8.18 16.35 -3.03
CA PHE A 236 -6.93 16.44 -2.26
C PHE A 236 -5.81 15.56 -2.82
N MET A 237 -6.13 14.45 -3.50
CA MET A 237 -5.17 13.65 -4.24
C MET A 237 -4.54 14.47 -5.38
N ASN A 238 -5.39 15.06 -6.25
CA ASN A 238 -4.93 15.91 -7.34
C ASN A 238 -4.10 17.09 -6.85
N TYR A 239 -4.62 17.82 -5.86
CA TYR A 239 -3.96 18.98 -5.27
C TYR A 239 -2.58 18.64 -4.70
N THR A 240 -2.48 17.51 -3.99
CA THR A 240 -1.19 17.05 -3.43
C THR A 240 -0.22 16.68 -4.55
N CYS A 241 -0.67 15.89 -5.54
CA CYS A 241 0.18 15.45 -6.64
C CYS A 241 0.73 16.59 -7.49
N GLU A 242 -0.02 17.69 -7.65
CA GLU A 242 0.42 18.91 -8.35
C GLU A 242 1.56 19.64 -7.63
N SER A 243 1.62 19.51 -6.32
CA SER A 243 2.64 20.14 -5.50
C SER A 243 3.92 19.30 -5.36
N LEU A 244 3.95 18.10 -5.93
CA LEU A 244 5.07 17.15 -5.80
C LEU A 244 5.94 17.09 -7.07
N PRO A 245 7.28 16.88 -6.91
CA PRO A 245 8.18 16.73 -8.05
C PRO A 245 7.75 15.57 -8.96
N GLU A 246 7.88 15.81 -10.25
CA GLU A 246 7.43 14.85 -11.25
C GLU A 246 8.40 13.67 -11.42
N ASP A 247 9.67 13.87 -11.17
CA ASP A 247 10.74 12.89 -11.34
C ASP A 247 10.85 11.87 -10.18
N LYS A 248 10.02 12.02 -9.15
CA LYS A 248 9.97 11.10 -7.99
C LYS A 248 8.77 10.14 -8.09
N PRO A 249 8.92 8.87 -7.68
CA PRO A 249 7.80 7.96 -7.55
C PRO A 249 6.88 8.44 -6.42
N LYS A 250 5.56 8.35 -6.66
CA LYS A 250 4.50 8.75 -5.71
C LYS A 250 3.75 7.52 -5.23
N TYR A 251 3.69 7.35 -3.93
CA TYR A 251 3.01 6.25 -3.27
C TYR A 251 1.81 6.77 -2.47
N VAL A 252 0.59 6.38 -2.81
CA VAL A 252 -0.59 6.65 -1.97
C VAL A 252 -0.88 5.47 -1.07
N MET A 253 -0.98 5.73 0.24
CA MET A 253 -1.07 4.69 1.26
C MET A 253 -2.52 4.23 1.47
N GLY A 254 -2.72 2.91 1.57
CA GLY A 254 -3.99 2.32 1.98
C GLY A 254 -5.09 2.26 0.92
N ILE A 255 -4.78 2.49 -0.34
CA ILE A 255 -5.74 2.54 -1.46
C ILE A 255 -5.76 1.20 -2.20
N GLY A 256 -6.95 0.57 -2.35
CA GLY A 256 -7.04 -0.76 -2.95
C GLY A 256 -8.39 -1.13 -3.56
N THR A 257 -9.31 -0.18 -3.73
CA THR A 257 -10.51 -0.38 -4.55
C THR A 257 -10.26 0.13 -5.97
N PRO A 258 -10.84 -0.52 -7.00
CA PRO A 258 -10.56 -0.16 -8.39
C PRO A 258 -10.80 1.31 -8.73
N GLU A 259 -11.88 1.91 -8.23
CA GLU A 259 -12.25 3.29 -8.48
C GLU A 259 -11.16 4.25 -7.97
N TYR A 260 -10.77 4.10 -6.71
CA TYR A 260 -9.76 4.95 -6.07
C TYR A 260 -8.37 4.79 -6.71
N ILE A 261 -8.02 3.55 -7.14
CA ILE A 261 -6.76 3.30 -7.86
C ILE A 261 -6.75 4.06 -9.19
N LEU A 262 -7.84 3.96 -9.98
CA LEU A 262 -7.94 4.62 -11.28
C LEU A 262 -7.85 6.15 -11.14
N ASP A 263 -8.52 6.74 -10.16
CA ASP A 263 -8.47 8.19 -9.88
C ASP A 263 -7.07 8.65 -9.45
N ALA A 264 -6.40 7.86 -8.62
CA ALA A 264 -5.05 8.18 -8.18
C ALA A 264 -4.01 8.00 -9.29
N VAL A 265 -4.15 6.99 -10.15
CA VAL A 265 -3.30 6.84 -11.36
C VAL A 265 -3.48 8.05 -12.28
N GLN A 266 -4.70 8.53 -12.48
CA GLN A 266 -4.97 9.74 -13.27
C GLN A 266 -4.25 10.97 -12.70
N SER A 267 -4.07 11.04 -11.38
CA SER A 267 -3.32 12.08 -10.67
C SER A 267 -1.80 11.91 -10.76
N GLY A 268 -1.30 10.83 -11.36
CA GLY A 268 0.12 10.52 -11.50
C GLY A 268 0.75 9.77 -10.33
N VAL A 269 -0.06 8.98 -9.60
CA VAL A 269 0.42 8.08 -8.54
C VAL A 269 0.95 6.78 -9.13
N ASP A 270 2.04 6.27 -8.57
CA ASP A 270 2.79 5.12 -9.08
C ASP A 270 2.63 3.85 -8.23
N MET A 271 2.35 3.97 -6.92
CA MET A 271 2.37 2.85 -5.99
C MET A 271 1.14 2.86 -5.07
N PHE A 272 0.63 1.66 -4.77
CA PHE A 272 -0.60 1.43 -4.00
C PHE A 272 -0.43 0.23 -3.08
N ASP A 273 -1.05 0.28 -1.91
CA ASP A 273 -1.24 -0.89 -1.04
C ASP A 273 -2.63 -0.89 -0.43
N CYS A 274 -3.15 -2.05 -0.11
CA CYS A 274 -4.32 -2.16 0.74
C CYS A 274 -4.52 -3.57 1.30
N VAL A 275 -5.06 -3.67 2.50
CA VAL A 275 -5.47 -4.96 3.09
C VAL A 275 -6.79 -5.49 2.54
N LEU A 276 -7.59 -4.64 1.88
CA LEU A 276 -8.95 -4.97 1.44
C LEU A 276 -9.01 -6.21 0.54
N PRO A 277 -8.15 -6.42 -0.45
CA PRO A 277 -8.27 -7.57 -1.32
C PRO A 277 -8.26 -8.91 -0.57
N THR A 278 -7.33 -9.09 0.36
CA THR A 278 -7.25 -10.31 1.17
C THR A 278 -8.21 -10.31 2.35
N ARG A 279 -8.54 -9.15 2.94
CA ARG A 279 -9.54 -9.02 4.00
C ARG A 279 -10.93 -9.37 3.46
N ASN A 280 -11.33 -8.80 2.34
CA ASN A 280 -12.60 -9.07 1.68
C ASN A 280 -12.71 -10.53 1.25
N ALA A 281 -11.64 -11.09 0.69
CA ALA A 281 -11.56 -12.49 0.30
C ALA A 281 -11.88 -13.43 1.48
N ARG A 282 -11.22 -13.26 2.61
CA ARG A 282 -11.47 -14.05 3.83
C ARG A 282 -12.89 -13.85 4.40
N ASN A 283 -13.55 -12.76 4.03
CA ASN A 283 -14.96 -12.49 4.34
C ASN A 283 -15.91 -12.88 3.19
N GLY A 284 -15.45 -13.66 2.21
CA GLY A 284 -16.25 -14.21 1.14
C GLY A 284 -16.65 -13.22 0.05
N ALA A 285 -15.88 -12.14 -0.13
CA ALA A 285 -16.11 -11.18 -1.20
C ALA A 285 -14.99 -11.26 -2.24
N TYR A 286 -15.40 -11.30 -3.51
CA TYR A 286 -14.55 -11.42 -4.69
C TYR A 286 -14.67 -10.17 -5.56
N PHE A 287 -13.55 -9.65 -6.04
CA PHE A 287 -13.55 -8.64 -7.11
C PHE A 287 -13.88 -9.29 -8.44
N THR A 288 -14.71 -8.65 -9.24
CA THR A 288 -15.02 -9.07 -10.61
C THR A 288 -15.02 -7.87 -11.54
N ARG A 289 -15.01 -8.13 -12.86
CA ARG A 289 -15.13 -7.07 -13.87
C ARG A 289 -16.46 -6.31 -13.79
N ARG A 290 -17.44 -6.85 -13.05
CA ARG A 290 -18.79 -6.28 -12.87
C ARG A 290 -19.08 -5.90 -11.41
N GLY A 291 -18.06 -5.51 -10.65
CA GLY A 291 -18.19 -5.13 -9.25
C GLY A 291 -17.83 -6.25 -8.27
N GLN A 292 -18.16 -6.05 -7.02
CA GLN A 292 -17.82 -6.98 -5.95
C GLN A 292 -18.93 -8.01 -5.72
N LEU A 293 -18.58 -9.30 -5.79
CA LEU A 293 -19.49 -10.41 -5.57
C LEU A 293 -19.33 -10.99 -4.16
N SER A 294 -20.43 -11.15 -3.41
CA SER A 294 -20.43 -11.89 -2.15
C SER A 294 -20.82 -13.33 -2.37
N ILE A 295 -19.89 -14.27 -2.12
CA ILE A 295 -20.13 -15.72 -2.31
C ILE A 295 -21.11 -16.30 -1.28
N LYS A 296 -21.44 -15.53 -0.22
CA LYS A 296 -22.38 -15.95 0.84
C LYS A 296 -23.81 -16.11 0.36
N GLN A 297 -24.18 -15.43 -0.72
CA GLN A 297 -25.55 -15.35 -1.20
C GLN A 297 -26.06 -16.71 -1.68
N GLU A 298 -27.32 -17.00 -1.35
CA GLU A 298 -27.95 -18.29 -1.63
C GLU A 298 -28.09 -18.59 -3.12
N ARG A 299 -28.25 -17.55 -3.94
CA ARG A 299 -28.35 -17.67 -5.42
C ARG A 299 -27.17 -18.40 -6.06
N TRP A 300 -26.01 -18.52 -5.39
CA TRP A 300 -24.84 -19.21 -5.91
C TRP A 300 -24.84 -20.72 -5.62
N THR A 301 -25.82 -21.25 -4.89
CA THR A 301 -25.85 -22.66 -4.48
C THR A 301 -25.82 -23.63 -5.65
N HIS A 302 -26.51 -23.30 -6.76
CA HIS A 302 -26.55 -24.09 -7.99
C HIS A 302 -25.86 -23.37 -9.16
N ASP A 303 -25.00 -22.40 -8.92
CA ASP A 303 -24.25 -21.71 -9.96
C ASP A 303 -22.89 -22.39 -10.18
N PHE A 304 -22.81 -23.19 -11.22
CA PHE A 304 -21.60 -23.92 -11.61
C PHE A 304 -20.69 -23.13 -12.57
N THR A 305 -20.93 -21.85 -12.76
CA THR A 305 -20.05 -20.96 -13.52
C THR A 305 -18.95 -20.36 -12.66
N PRO A 306 -17.85 -19.85 -13.25
CA PRO A 306 -16.77 -19.21 -12.49
C PRO A 306 -17.23 -17.93 -11.80
N VAL A 307 -16.45 -17.45 -10.83
CA VAL A 307 -16.67 -16.16 -10.14
C VAL A 307 -16.74 -15.02 -11.14
N ASP A 308 -15.80 -15.00 -12.08
CA ASP A 308 -15.74 -14.04 -13.18
C ASP A 308 -15.37 -14.79 -14.47
N SER A 309 -16.26 -14.75 -15.47
CA SER A 309 -16.08 -15.42 -16.77
C SER A 309 -15.00 -14.78 -17.62
N GLU A 310 -14.59 -13.55 -17.32
CA GLU A 310 -13.55 -12.81 -18.02
C GLU A 310 -12.18 -12.90 -17.31
N CYS A 311 -12.13 -13.54 -16.15
CA CYS A 311 -10.90 -13.70 -15.38
C CYS A 311 -10.16 -14.99 -15.74
N ASN A 312 -8.90 -14.88 -16.12
CA ASN A 312 -8.04 -16.01 -16.49
C ASN A 312 -7.28 -16.65 -15.31
N CYS A 313 -7.56 -16.25 -14.06
CA CYS A 313 -6.88 -16.82 -12.90
C CYS A 313 -7.21 -18.33 -12.76
N LYS A 314 -6.31 -19.07 -12.10
CA LYS A 314 -6.52 -20.52 -11.89
C LYS A 314 -7.82 -20.83 -11.12
N VAL A 315 -8.28 -19.92 -10.25
CA VAL A 315 -9.51 -20.12 -9.49
C VAL A 315 -10.72 -20.11 -10.43
N CYS A 316 -10.85 -19.09 -11.29
CA CYS A 316 -11.95 -18.98 -12.25
C CYS A 316 -11.92 -20.08 -13.32
N ARG A 317 -10.74 -20.55 -13.71
CA ARG A 317 -10.60 -21.64 -14.67
C ARG A 317 -10.91 -23.03 -14.09
N THR A 318 -10.92 -23.17 -12.76
CA THR A 318 -11.02 -24.48 -12.11
C THR A 318 -12.29 -24.65 -11.29
N TYR A 319 -12.73 -23.61 -10.58
CA TYR A 319 -13.78 -23.72 -9.56
C TYR A 319 -15.02 -22.90 -9.90
N SER A 320 -16.19 -23.47 -9.56
CA SER A 320 -17.48 -22.80 -9.69
C SER A 320 -17.84 -22.00 -8.44
N LYS A 321 -18.74 -21.02 -8.58
CA LYS A 321 -19.33 -20.29 -7.45
C LYS A 321 -19.97 -21.23 -6.43
N ALA A 322 -20.68 -22.26 -6.89
CA ALA A 322 -21.29 -23.26 -5.99
C ALA A 322 -20.26 -23.94 -5.08
N TYR A 323 -19.12 -24.37 -5.64
CA TYR A 323 -18.05 -24.99 -4.85
C TYR A 323 -17.38 -23.99 -3.90
N LEU A 324 -17.04 -22.80 -4.37
CA LEU A 324 -16.42 -21.75 -3.53
C LEU A 324 -17.36 -21.33 -2.39
N ARG A 325 -18.67 -21.24 -2.66
CA ARG A 325 -19.67 -21.01 -1.63
C ARG A 325 -19.72 -22.14 -0.61
N HIS A 326 -19.70 -23.40 -1.05
CA HIS A 326 -19.63 -24.55 -0.16
C HIS A 326 -18.41 -24.44 0.78
N LEU A 327 -17.21 -24.26 0.23
CA LEU A 327 -15.98 -24.10 1.04
C LEU A 327 -16.09 -22.94 2.05
N PHE A 328 -16.69 -21.82 1.65
CA PHE A 328 -16.88 -20.68 2.53
C PHE A 328 -17.86 -20.99 3.67
N LYS A 329 -18.97 -21.69 3.38
CA LYS A 329 -19.98 -22.06 4.37
C LYS A 329 -19.45 -23.08 5.40
N GLU A 330 -18.63 -24.02 4.95
CA GLU A 330 -17.95 -25.01 5.79
C GLU A 330 -16.72 -24.45 6.50
N GLN A 331 -16.40 -23.14 6.32
CA GLN A 331 -15.25 -22.47 6.92
C GLN A 331 -13.91 -23.13 6.58
N GLU A 332 -13.82 -23.76 5.40
CA GLU A 332 -12.59 -24.38 4.93
C GLU A 332 -11.50 -23.32 4.68
N ILE A 333 -10.28 -23.60 5.14
CA ILE A 333 -9.12 -22.70 4.93
C ILE A 333 -8.89 -22.42 3.45
N LEU A 334 -9.14 -23.43 2.60
CA LEU A 334 -9.01 -23.34 1.15
C LEU A 334 -9.89 -22.23 0.56
N SER A 335 -11.06 -21.94 1.16
CA SER A 335 -11.91 -20.81 0.75
C SER A 335 -11.14 -19.48 0.80
N SER A 336 -10.45 -19.20 1.91
CA SER A 336 -9.66 -17.98 2.10
C SER A 336 -8.47 -17.92 1.14
N ILE A 337 -7.82 -19.05 0.86
CA ILE A 337 -6.69 -19.15 -0.05
C ILE A 337 -7.12 -18.83 -1.48
N LEU A 338 -8.17 -19.51 -1.98
CA LEU A 338 -8.66 -19.32 -3.35
C LEU A 338 -9.21 -17.91 -3.58
N ALA A 339 -9.96 -17.36 -2.62
CA ALA A 339 -10.50 -16.03 -2.71
C ALA A 339 -9.40 -14.95 -2.69
N SER A 340 -8.37 -15.09 -1.81
CA SER A 340 -7.24 -14.17 -1.76
C SER A 340 -6.42 -14.21 -3.04
N TYR A 341 -6.17 -15.41 -3.58
CA TYR A 341 -5.49 -15.57 -4.87
C TYR A 341 -6.24 -14.85 -5.99
N HIS A 342 -7.57 -15.08 -6.09
CA HIS A 342 -8.39 -14.46 -7.13
C HIS A 342 -8.36 -12.92 -7.04
N ASN A 343 -8.57 -12.36 -5.84
CA ASN A 343 -8.61 -10.91 -5.66
C ASN A 343 -7.26 -10.24 -5.95
N LEU A 344 -6.16 -10.87 -5.56
CA LEU A 344 -4.82 -10.35 -5.85
C LEU A 344 -4.47 -10.49 -7.34
N TYR A 345 -4.85 -11.60 -7.96
CA TYR A 345 -4.70 -11.76 -9.41
C TYR A 345 -5.49 -10.68 -10.17
N PHE A 346 -6.75 -10.43 -9.78
CA PHE A 346 -7.59 -9.38 -10.38
C PHE A 346 -6.92 -8.02 -10.34
N LEU A 347 -6.38 -7.61 -9.18
CA LEU A 347 -5.72 -6.31 -9.05
C LEU A 347 -4.41 -6.26 -9.84
N ASN A 348 -3.63 -7.34 -9.87
CA ASN A 348 -2.39 -7.35 -10.65
C ASN A 348 -2.65 -7.27 -12.16
N GLU A 349 -3.67 -7.97 -12.66
CA GLU A 349 -4.10 -7.85 -14.07
C GLU A 349 -4.61 -6.43 -14.38
N MET A 350 -5.42 -5.84 -13.49
CA MET A 350 -5.85 -4.46 -13.62
C MET A 350 -4.65 -3.50 -13.72
N MET A 351 -3.60 -3.70 -12.90
CA MET A 351 -2.37 -2.89 -13.00
C MET A 351 -1.65 -3.09 -14.33
N LYS A 352 -1.61 -4.30 -14.88
CA LYS A 352 -1.04 -4.57 -16.21
C LYS A 352 -1.82 -3.85 -17.31
N GLU A 353 -3.16 -3.92 -17.24
CA GLU A 353 -4.04 -3.24 -18.18
C GLU A 353 -3.90 -1.71 -18.10
N ILE A 354 -3.81 -1.15 -16.89
CA ILE A 354 -3.54 0.28 -16.68
C ILE A 354 -2.23 0.70 -17.36
N ARG A 355 -1.13 -0.04 -17.14
CA ARG A 355 0.15 0.26 -17.77
C ARG A 355 0.06 0.22 -19.28
N ASN A 356 -0.58 -0.81 -19.86
CA ASN A 356 -0.76 -0.92 -21.30
C ASN A 356 -1.60 0.25 -21.86
N ALA A 357 -2.69 0.60 -21.18
CA ALA A 357 -3.54 1.72 -21.59
C ALA A 357 -2.81 3.07 -21.55
N ILE A 358 -1.94 3.27 -20.53
CA ILE A 358 -1.08 4.47 -20.46
C ILE A 358 -0.09 4.47 -21.64
N ASP A 359 0.63 3.38 -21.89
CA ASP A 359 1.63 3.27 -22.95
C ASP A 359 1.01 3.46 -24.35
N GLU A 360 -0.28 3.12 -24.50
CA GLU A 360 -1.06 3.31 -25.74
C GLU A 360 -1.78 4.68 -25.81
N ASN A 361 -1.61 5.58 -24.82
CA ASN A 361 -2.30 6.87 -24.73
C ASN A 361 -3.84 6.79 -24.77
N ARG A 362 -4.41 5.77 -24.12
CA ARG A 362 -5.86 5.56 -24.02
C ARG A 362 -6.32 5.29 -22.57
N PHE A 363 -5.61 5.83 -21.60
CA PHE A 363 -5.90 5.56 -20.18
C PHE A 363 -7.29 6.06 -19.78
N GLU A 364 -7.70 7.25 -20.22
CA GLU A 364 -9.04 7.79 -19.93
C GLU A 364 -10.16 6.95 -20.53
N GLU A 365 -9.98 6.45 -21.77
CA GLU A 365 -10.91 5.52 -22.40
C GLU A 365 -11.03 4.22 -21.57
N TYR A 366 -9.88 3.62 -21.24
CA TYR A 366 -9.84 2.42 -20.39
C TYR A 366 -10.53 2.64 -19.05
N ARG A 367 -10.22 3.75 -18.36
CA ARG A 367 -10.81 4.11 -17.07
C ARG A 367 -12.33 4.19 -17.15
N LYS A 368 -12.86 4.88 -18.15
CA LYS A 368 -14.29 5.03 -18.37
C LYS A 368 -14.96 3.68 -18.64
N GLU A 369 -14.44 2.90 -19.58
CA GLU A 369 -14.97 1.57 -19.91
C GLU A 369 -14.94 0.62 -18.72
N PHE A 370 -13.83 0.62 -17.98
CA PHE A 370 -13.68 -0.20 -16.79
C PHE A 370 -14.73 0.16 -15.73
N LEU A 371 -14.90 1.44 -15.41
CA LEU A 371 -15.86 1.90 -14.38
C LEU A 371 -17.32 1.66 -14.81
N GLU A 372 -17.69 1.93 -16.06
CA GLU A 372 -19.01 1.63 -16.59
C GLU A 372 -19.33 0.14 -16.42
N LYS A 373 -18.40 -0.73 -16.76
CA LYS A 373 -18.55 -2.17 -16.62
C LYS A 373 -18.60 -2.60 -15.15
N TYR A 374 -17.69 -2.07 -14.33
CA TYR A 374 -17.57 -2.40 -12.91
C TYR A 374 -18.86 -2.05 -12.14
N HIS A 375 -19.48 -0.91 -12.47
CA HIS A 375 -20.74 -0.49 -11.86
C HIS A 375 -21.99 -1.15 -12.47
N SER A 376 -21.89 -1.85 -13.62
CA SER A 376 -23.01 -2.51 -14.26
C SER A 376 -23.46 -3.81 -13.55
N GLY A 377 -22.65 -4.32 -12.64
CA GLY A 377 -22.95 -5.58 -11.93
C GLY A 377 -23.92 -5.35 -10.77
N GLY A 378 -25.14 -5.85 -10.92
CA GLY A 378 -26.16 -5.85 -9.87
C GLY A 378 -25.88 -6.89 -8.76
N PHE A 379 -24.69 -6.86 -8.14
CA PHE A 379 -24.34 -7.78 -7.04
C PHE A 379 -24.64 -7.20 -5.65
N ASN A 380 -25.20 -5.98 -5.57
CA ASN A 380 -25.62 -5.32 -4.33
C ASN A 380 -26.85 -5.97 -3.71
#